data_49645bb36b2a9815ede77c22c321448c
#
_entry.id   49645bb36b2a9815ede77c22c321448c
#
_cell.length_a   1.000
_cell.length_b   1.000
_cell.length_c   1.000
_cell.angle_alpha   90.00
_cell.angle_beta   90.00
_cell.angle_gamma   90.00
#
_symmetry.space_group_name_H-M   'P 1'
#
loop_
_entity.id
_entity.type
_entity.pdbx_description
1 polymer ?
#
loop_
_entity_poly.entity_id
_entity_poly.type
_entity_poly.pdbx_seq_one_letter_code
_entity_poly.pdbx_strand_id
1 'polypeptide(L)'
;MGLGRYEFLADYGDGFIAYLNGQEIIRVNLGAKDTPVAHDRSTDRSHESHIYRQYEAPVDGFYIDSAIVRSLIHPGENVFAIEVHNDSVANDLSFACTVYNLKNNGWYNIYNSVFRYYRQVPLDSSKFPIVVIETDEMGIPQIHTRVRARMKVIDKPGLKRPTDLPVYEGYISIERKGESSAWFPKMSYNLETQNADGSNQNVSLMGMPAENDWVLFCSFADKSLIKNELVFMLGRKMGHYEPRTQFCELIYNGEYMGLYYFAEKIKRDKNRVNVGKRDTVFPENGGYVFKYDKPTRKLVQFIYPDKDEVTTAEKNYLTGYIKSFEATLKSSKFLDPIEGYRRYINPYSPIDYIIINELTKNCNAYLYSTYFHKDSRGVINYGPLWDYDLAFGGASWQEGTLTYKWQFEFNTDLNIKLMLRDTVLKNRLAERWWKLRSNFLSNDSLMHYIDSLYQATTDSRILNYKVWPVEDKYLFGPDHYVASADEEVAFIKDWLRKRLAWIDANIDKIYYSARC
;
A
#
# COMPACT_ATOMS: atom_id res chain seq x y z
N MET A 1 -17.61 38.62 10.08
CA MET A 1 -16.61 37.62 9.65
C MET A 1 -15.62 38.31 8.74
N GLY A 2 -14.32 38.31 9.09
CA GLY A 2 -13.26 38.99 8.32
C GLY A 2 -13.09 38.34 6.96
N LEU A 3 -12.89 39.16 5.97
CA LEU A 3 -13.00 38.90 4.55
C LEU A 3 -11.72 38.20 4.04
N GLY A 4 -11.73 36.90 3.93
CA GLY A 4 -10.65 36.14 3.32
C GLY A 4 -10.66 36.25 1.78
N ARG A 5 -9.49 36.08 1.18
CA ARG A 5 -9.33 35.86 -0.25
C ARG A 5 -9.62 34.40 -0.53
N TYR A 6 -10.34 34.10 -1.59
CA TYR A 6 -10.61 32.72 -2.00
C TYR A 6 -9.67 32.35 -3.16
N GLU A 7 -9.05 31.19 -3.04
CA GLU A 7 -8.21 30.65 -4.09
C GLU A 7 -8.70 29.23 -4.40
N PHE A 8 -8.87 28.98 -5.68
CA PHE A 8 -9.23 27.70 -6.24
C PHE A 8 -8.01 27.15 -6.95
N LEU A 9 -7.48 26.07 -6.43
CA LEU A 9 -6.38 25.34 -7.03
C LEU A 9 -6.94 24.12 -7.75
N ALA A 10 -6.59 23.94 -9.02
CA ALA A 10 -7.03 22.80 -9.82
C ALA A 10 -5.87 22.12 -10.54
N ASP A 11 -5.95 20.80 -10.59
CA ASP A 11 -5.22 19.95 -11.51
C ASP A 11 -6.27 19.25 -12.39
N TYR A 12 -6.23 19.47 -13.71
CA TYR A 12 -7.31 19.09 -14.62
C TYR A 12 -6.76 18.58 -15.94
N GLY A 13 -7.49 17.62 -16.55
CA GLY A 13 -7.32 17.23 -17.94
C GLY A 13 -8.19 18.11 -18.81
N ASP A 14 -7.56 18.81 -19.75
CA ASP A 14 -8.05 19.64 -20.84
C ASP A 14 -8.86 20.89 -20.48
N GLY A 15 -10.02 20.81 -19.85
CA GLY A 15 -10.79 22.01 -19.51
C GLY A 15 -11.94 21.76 -18.55
N PHE A 16 -12.39 22.84 -17.87
CA PHE A 16 -13.48 22.74 -16.92
C PHE A 16 -14.28 24.05 -16.74
N ILE A 17 -15.48 23.91 -16.18
CA ILE A 17 -16.29 25.02 -15.69
C ILE A 17 -16.65 24.72 -14.23
N ALA A 18 -16.43 25.69 -13.35
CA ALA A 18 -16.84 25.59 -11.95
C ALA A 18 -18.00 26.53 -11.65
N TYR A 19 -18.99 26.01 -10.93
CA TYR A 19 -20.21 26.72 -10.53
C TYR A 19 -20.33 26.75 -9.00
N LEU A 20 -20.79 27.86 -8.47
CA LEU A 20 -21.21 27.97 -7.07
C LEU A 20 -22.69 28.35 -7.05
N ASN A 21 -23.51 27.49 -6.44
CA ASN A 21 -24.96 27.64 -6.38
C ASN A 21 -25.61 27.94 -7.75
N GLY A 22 -25.11 27.25 -8.79
CA GLY A 22 -25.60 27.35 -10.16
C GLY A 22 -25.05 28.52 -10.97
N GLN A 23 -24.23 29.39 -10.39
CA GLN A 23 -23.60 30.48 -11.13
C GLN A 23 -22.15 30.13 -11.47
N GLU A 24 -21.75 30.36 -12.72
CA GLU A 24 -20.38 30.13 -13.19
C GLU A 24 -19.41 31.10 -12.51
N ILE A 25 -18.34 30.52 -11.90
CA ILE A 25 -17.31 31.28 -11.23
C ILE A 25 -15.94 31.20 -11.95
N ILE A 26 -15.63 30.04 -12.56
CA ILE A 26 -14.39 29.81 -13.29
C ILE A 26 -14.71 29.05 -14.58
N ARG A 27 -14.02 29.39 -15.65
CA ARG A 27 -14.04 28.65 -16.92
C ARG A 27 -12.64 28.58 -17.50
N VAL A 28 -12.26 27.39 -17.98
CA VAL A 28 -10.94 27.14 -18.56
C VAL A 28 -11.08 26.33 -19.84
N ASN A 29 -10.47 26.79 -20.92
CA ASN A 29 -10.40 26.14 -22.25
C ASN A 29 -11.77 25.77 -22.89
N LEU A 30 -12.83 26.53 -22.61
CA LEU A 30 -14.20 26.25 -23.08
C LEU A 30 -14.91 27.50 -23.61
N GLY A 31 -14.17 28.40 -24.22
CA GLY A 31 -14.71 29.64 -24.81
C GLY A 31 -14.99 30.74 -23.77
N ALA A 32 -15.93 31.63 -24.09
CA ALA A 32 -16.23 32.78 -23.26
C ALA A 32 -17.09 32.41 -22.05
N LYS A 33 -16.83 33.07 -20.91
CA LYS A 33 -17.59 32.90 -19.68
C LYS A 33 -19.10 33.16 -19.91
N ASP A 34 -19.94 32.49 -19.16
CA ASP A 34 -21.40 32.59 -19.19
C ASP A 34 -22.04 32.25 -20.56
N THR A 35 -21.33 31.54 -21.46
CA THR A 35 -21.90 31.01 -22.69
C THR A 35 -22.27 29.54 -22.53
N PRO A 36 -23.42 29.08 -23.09
CA PRO A 36 -23.78 27.65 -23.05
C PRO A 36 -22.70 26.78 -23.68
N VAL A 37 -22.38 25.66 -23.03
CA VAL A 37 -21.45 24.65 -23.55
C VAL A 37 -22.21 23.36 -23.78
N ALA A 38 -22.08 22.76 -24.97
CA ALA A 38 -22.65 21.45 -25.23
C ALA A 38 -21.87 20.38 -24.48
N HIS A 39 -22.57 19.36 -23.94
CA HIS A 39 -21.95 18.30 -23.12
C HIS A 39 -20.86 17.50 -23.88
N ASP A 40 -20.93 17.48 -25.18
CA ASP A 40 -19.99 16.79 -26.09
C ASP A 40 -18.93 17.74 -26.71
N ARG A 41 -18.90 18.99 -26.26
CA ARG A 41 -17.92 19.96 -26.76
C ARG A 41 -16.50 19.58 -26.30
N SER A 42 -15.59 19.46 -27.25
CA SER A 42 -14.15 19.38 -26.98
C SER A 42 -13.59 20.73 -26.50
N THR A 43 -12.52 20.68 -25.71
CA THR A 43 -11.82 21.87 -25.24
C THR A 43 -11.11 22.64 -26.36
N ASP A 44 -10.83 23.92 -26.14
CA ASP A 44 -10.19 24.80 -27.12
C ASP A 44 -8.70 24.42 -27.34
N ARG A 45 -8.10 23.75 -26.37
CA ARG A 45 -6.71 23.25 -26.40
C ARG A 45 -6.53 22.12 -25.41
N SER A 46 -5.56 21.24 -25.66
CA SER A 46 -5.16 20.18 -24.74
C SER A 46 -4.44 20.73 -23.51
N HIS A 47 -4.68 20.13 -22.37
CA HIS A 47 -4.01 20.40 -21.10
C HIS A 47 -3.90 19.11 -20.29
N GLU A 48 -2.68 18.70 -19.95
CA GLU A 48 -2.41 17.47 -19.21
C GLU A 48 -2.44 17.69 -17.70
N SER A 49 -3.21 16.88 -16.98
CA SER A 49 -3.22 16.92 -15.52
C SER A 49 -1.96 16.29 -14.92
N HIS A 50 -1.56 16.78 -13.75
CA HIS A 50 -0.45 16.25 -12.96
C HIS A 50 -0.94 15.34 -11.82
N ILE A 51 -2.19 14.91 -11.88
CA ILE A 51 -2.90 14.19 -10.81
C ILE A 51 -2.18 12.91 -10.31
N TYR A 52 -1.24 12.42 -11.08
CA TYR A 52 -0.39 11.27 -10.73
C TYR A 52 0.84 11.66 -9.90
N ARG A 53 1.10 12.96 -9.72
CA ARG A 53 2.18 13.48 -8.86
C ARG A 53 1.65 13.75 -7.47
N GLN A 54 1.93 12.88 -6.55
CA GLN A 54 1.26 12.76 -5.25
C GLN A 54 1.45 13.96 -4.30
N TYR A 55 2.47 14.78 -4.47
CA TYR A 55 2.83 15.88 -3.54
C TYR A 55 2.92 17.25 -4.20
N GLU A 56 2.63 17.34 -5.47
CA GLU A 56 2.51 18.66 -6.09
C GLU A 56 1.11 19.19 -5.78
N ALA A 57 1.04 20.39 -5.23
CA ALA A 57 -0.22 21.13 -5.14
C ALA A 57 -0.83 21.23 -6.54
N PRO A 58 -2.16 21.33 -6.68
CA PRO A 58 -2.78 21.63 -7.94
C PRO A 58 -2.02 22.78 -8.63
N VAL A 59 -1.66 22.57 -9.89
CA VAL A 59 -0.65 23.40 -10.59
C VAL A 59 -1.18 24.76 -10.94
N ASP A 60 -2.50 24.86 -11.22
CA ASP A 60 -3.12 26.11 -11.63
C ASP A 60 -3.94 26.74 -10.51
N GLY A 61 -3.57 27.95 -10.15
CA GLY A 61 -4.27 28.76 -9.16
C GLY A 61 -5.20 29.77 -9.80
N PHE A 62 -6.48 29.71 -9.44
CA PHE A 62 -7.51 30.65 -9.89
C PHE A 62 -8.01 31.46 -8.72
N TYR A 63 -7.91 32.78 -8.83
CA TYR A 63 -8.46 33.66 -7.82
C TYR A 63 -9.95 33.89 -8.06
N ILE A 64 -10.76 33.59 -7.06
CA ILE A 64 -12.16 33.92 -7.10
C ILE A 64 -12.37 35.24 -6.38
N ASP A 65 -13.03 36.19 -7.06
CA ASP A 65 -13.39 37.45 -6.42
C ASP A 65 -14.26 37.20 -5.18
N SER A 66 -13.77 37.66 -4.06
CA SER A 66 -14.48 37.51 -2.78
C SER A 66 -15.85 38.20 -2.73
N ALA A 67 -16.08 39.20 -3.58
CA ALA A 67 -17.40 39.83 -3.72
C ALA A 67 -18.37 38.87 -4.41
N ILE A 68 -17.93 38.13 -5.45
CA ILE A 68 -18.73 37.12 -6.14
C ILE A 68 -19.06 36.00 -5.15
N VAL A 69 -18.07 35.43 -4.46
CA VAL A 69 -18.33 34.35 -3.49
C VAL A 69 -19.34 34.76 -2.43
N ARG A 70 -19.25 35.98 -1.92
CA ARG A 70 -20.18 36.50 -0.91
C ARG A 70 -21.60 36.70 -1.42
N SER A 71 -21.75 37.10 -2.66
CA SER A 71 -23.09 37.26 -3.26
C SER A 71 -23.78 35.93 -3.50
N LEU A 72 -23.00 34.84 -3.57
CA LEU A 72 -23.51 33.51 -3.91
C LEU A 72 -23.66 32.59 -2.68
N ILE A 73 -22.83 32.75 -1.65
CA ILE A 73 -22.91 31.91 -0.45
C ILE A 73 -24.03 32.39 0.47
N HIS A 74 -24.83 31.44 0.95
CA HIS A 74 -25.89 31.65 1.92
C HIS A 74 -25.71 30.73 3.15
N PRO A 75 -26.37 31.02 4.30
CA PRO A 75 -26.41 30.11 5.43
C PRO A 75 -27.06 28.77 5.04
N GLY A 76 -26.46 27.65 5.50
CA GLY A 76 -26.89 26.30 5.18
C GLY A 76 -26.07 25.67 4.07
N GLU A 77 -26.68 24.79 3.31
CA GLU A 77 -26.00 24.06 2.22
C GLU A 77 -25.70 24.97 1.04
N ASN A 78 -24.51 24.86 0.49
CA ASN A 78 -24.09 25.50 -0.74
C ASN A 78 -23.58 24.43 -1.70
N VAL A 79 -23.94 24.53 -2.96
CA VAL A 79 -23.56 23.56 -3.99
C VAL A 79 -22.39 24.10 -4.79
N PHE A 80 -21.31 23.36 -4.80
CA PHE A 80 -20.19 23.59 -5.68
C PHE A 80 -20.19 22.49 -6.76
N ALA A 81 -20.39 22.86 -8.02
CA ALA A 81 -20.48 21.93 -9.12
C ALA A 81 -19.35 22.20 -10.14
N ILE A 82 -18.86 21.14 -10.76
CA ILE A 82 -17.80 21.21 -11.75
C ILE A 82 -18.19 20.40 -12.97
N GLU A 83 -18.08 21.01 -14.14
CA GLU A 83 -18.24 20.38 -15.43
C GLU A 83 -16.85 20.27 -16.07
N VAL A 84 -16.45 19.06 -16.45
CA VAL A 84 -15.11 18.78 -17.02
C VAL A 84 -15.26 18.31 -18.45
N HIS A 85 -14.44 18.82 -19.34
CA HIS A 85 -14.44 18.47 -20.75
C HIS A 85 -13.05 18.02 -21.20
N ASN A 86 -13.06 17.08 -22.14
CA ASN A 86 -11.85 16.53 -22.75
C ASN A 86 -11.58 17.16 -24.11
N ASP A 87 -10.36 17.07 -24.61
CA ASP A 87 -10.11 17.37 -26.01
C ASP A 87 -10.58 16.19 -26.90
N SER A 88 -10.57 16.39 -28.21
CA SER A 88 -11.06 15.39 -29.16
C SER A 88 -10.12 14.19 -29.34
N VAL A 89 -8.91 14.25 -28.80
CA VAL A 89 -7.84 13.25 -28.98
C VAL A 89 -7.52 12.51 -27.69
N ALA A 90 -7.71 13.16 -26.53
CA ALA A 90 -7.40 12.59 -25.23
C ALA A 90 -8.33 11.43 -24.87
N ASN A 91 -7.77 10.42 -24.22
CA ASN A 91 -8.48 9.22 -23.78
C ASN A 91 -8.76 9.20 -22.28
N ASP A 92 -8.38 10.26 -21.56
CA ASP A 92 -8.52 10.39 -20.12
C ASP A 92 -9.13 11.75 -19.76
N LEU A 93 -9.91 11.75 -18.71
CA LEU A 93 -10.50 12.93 -18.12
C LEU A 93 -10.21 12.89 -16.63
N SER A 94 -9.50 13.90 -16.13
CA SER A 94 -9.17 13.95 -14.71
C SER A 94 -9.37 15.36 -14.16
N PHE A 95 -9.77 15.43 -12.90
CA PHE A 95 -9.97 16.69 -12.20
C PHE A 95 -9.72 16.53 -10.71
N ALA A 96 -8.87 17.38 -10.17
CA ALA A 96 -8.73 17.53 -8.72
C ALA A 96 -8.73 19.01 -8.38
N CYS A 97 -9.45 19.39 -7.35
CA CYS A 97 -9.43 20.77 -6.88
C CYS A 97 -9.43 20.88 -5.37
N THR A 98 -8.92 22.02 -4.92
CA THR A 98 -8.99 22.45 -3.53
C THR A 98 -9.36 23.91 -3.48
N VAL A 99 -10.35 24.28 -2.66
CA VAL A 99 -10.73 25.67 -2.43
C VAL A 99 -10.21 26.11 -1.07
N TYR A 100 -9.42 27.16 -1.07
CA TYR A 100 -8.87 27.76 0.14
C TYR A 100 -9.50 29.12 0.44
N ASN A 101 -9.72 29.35 1.71
CA ASN A 101 -10.00 30.69 2.23
C ASN A 101 -8.76 31.18 2.96
N LEU A 102 -8.17 32.27 2.48
CA LEU A 102 -7.03 32.95 3.11
C LEU A 102 -7.54 33.93 4.16
N LYS A 103 -7.34 33.57 5.42
CA LYS A 103 -7.69 34.42 6.56
C LYS A 103 -6.47 34.57 7.49
N ASN A 104 -6.08 35.80 7.81
CA ASN A 104 -5.00 36.09 8.77
C ASN A 104 -3.68 35.34 8.49
N ASN A 105 -3.22 35.31 7.24
CA ASN A 105 -2.01 34.62 6.79
C ASN A 105 -2.04 33.09 6.94
N GLY A 106 -3.20 32.48 7.16
CA GLY A 106 -3.39 31.03 7.17
C GLY A 106 -4.25 30.56 5.99
N TRP A 107 -3.91 29.39 5.45
CA TRP A 107 -4.69 28.70 4.42
C TRP A 107 -5.68 27.76 5.10
N TYR A 108 -6.96 27.96 4.86
CA TYR A 108 -8.01 27.07 5.36
C TYR A 108 -8.66 26.36 4.18
N ASN A 109 -8.48 25.03 4.11
CA ASN A 109 -9.17 24.22 3.14
C ASN A 109 -10.68 24.22 3.48
N ILE A 110 -11.50 24.67 2.54
CA ILE A 110 -12.96 24.69 2.68
C ILE A 110 -13.66 23.69 1.77
N TYR A 111 -12.95 23.17 0.77
CA TYR A 111 -13.48 22.18 -0.17
C TYR A 111 -12.33 21.43 -0.80
N ASN A 112 -12.48 20.12 -0.93
CA ASN A 112 -11.56 19.26 -1.64
C ASN A 112 -12.34 18.21 -2.41
N SER A 113 -12.08 18.09 -3.70
CA SER A 113 -12.71 17.08 -4.55
C SER A 113 -11.68 16.52 -5.52
N VAL A 114 -11.74 15.24 -5.74
CA VAL A 114 -10.99 14.56 -6.78
C VAL A 114 -12.01 13.78 -7.61
N PHE A 115 -12.14 14.15 -8.86
CA PHE A 115 -12.94 13.44 -9.84
C PHE A 115 -12.03 12.88 -10.92
N ARG A 116 -12.28 11.64 -11.31
CA ARG A 116 -11.58 10.97 -12.41
C ARG A 116 -12.59 10.18 -13.20
N TYR A 117 -12.67 10.48 -14.46
CA TYR A 117 -13.38 9.66 -15.42
C TYR A 117 -12.37 9.10 -16.39
N TYR A 118 -12.14 7.80 -16.31
CA TYR A 118 -11.41 7.09 -17.34
C TYR A 118 -12.40 6.50 -18.33
N ARG A 119 -12.05 6.50 -19.61
CA ARG A 119 -12.83 5.79 -20.60
C ARG A 119 -13.09 4.39 -20.08
N GLN A 120 -14.36 3.99 -19.99
CA GLN A 120 -14.71 2.65 -19.55
C GLN A 120 -13.99 1.61 -20.42
N VAL A 121 -13.08 0.88 -19.84
CA VAL A 121 -12.42 -0.25 -20.45
C VAL A 121 -13.24 -1.47 -20.08
N PRO A 122 -13.94 -2.13 -21.04
CA PRO A 122 -14.71 -3.31 -20.71
C PRO A 122 -13.76 -4.47 -20.37
N LEU A 123 -14.11 -5.23 -19.34
CA LEU A 123 -13.52 -6.53 -19.08
C LEU A 123 -14.38 -7.62 -19.73
N ASP A 124 -13.96 -8.13 -20.87
CA ASP A 124 -14.69 -9.21 -21.54
C ASP A 124 -14.47 -10.55 -20.85
N SER A 125 -13.23 -10.88 -20.52
CA SER A 125 -12.85 -12.10 -19.80
C SER A 125 -11.45 -11.98 -19.20
N SER A 126 -11.16 -12.82 -18.19
CA SER A 126 -9.84 -12.95 -17.59
C SER A 126 -9.48 -14.39 -17.25
N LYS A 127 -8.17 -14.69 -17.21
CA LYS A 127 -7.63 -15.94 -16.64
C LYS A 127 -7.67 -15.91 -15.11
N PHE A 128 -7.66 -14.71 -14.52
CA PHE A 128 -7.73 -14.50 -13.08
C PHE A 128 -9.17 -14.46 -12.56
N PRO A 129 -9.40 -14.72 -11.27
CA PRO A 129 -10.68 -14.48 -10.64
C PRO A 129 -11.15 -13.03 -10.86
N ILE A 130 -12.46 -12.85 -10.97
CA ILE A 130 -13.08 -11.53 -11.08
C ILE A 130 -13.81 -11.25 -9.76
N VAL A 131 -13.45 -10.14 -9.13
CA VAL A 131 -14.12 -9.61 -7.94
C VAL A 131 -15.02 -8.46 -8.37
N VAL A 132 -16.31 -8.58 -8.08
CA VAL A 132 -17.29 -7.53 -8.33
C VAL A 132 -17.75 -6.98 -6.99
N ILE A 133 -17.65 -5.68 -6.80
CA ILE A 133 -18.08 -4.99 -5.57
C ILE A 133 -19.08 -3.90 -5.93
N GLU A 134 -20.20 -3.91 -5.24
CA GLU A 134 -21.28 -2.91 -5.39
C GLU A 134 -21.57 -2.33 -4.01
N THR A 135 -21.34 -1.03 -3.82
CA THR A 135 -21.67 -0.34 -2.57
C THR A 135 -23.14 0.06 -2.54
N ASP A 136 -23.76 0.00 -1.36
CA ASP A 136 -25.16 0.38 -1.16
C ASP A 136 -25.38 1.88 -1.46
N GLU A 137 -24.35 2.71 -1.18
CA GLU A 137 -24.28 4.11 -1.60
C GLU A 137 -23.22 4.23 -2.68
N MET A 138 -23.53 4.86 -3.80
CA MET A 138 -22.61 5.11 -4.93
C MET A 138 -21.47 6.06 -4.51
N GLY A 139 -20.66 5.64 -3.55
CA GLY A 139 -19.59 6.43 -2.98
C GLY A 139 -18.27 5.66 -2.88
N ILE A 140 -17.16 6.41 -2.88
CA ILE A 140 -15.81 5.87 -2.63
C ILE A 140 -15.65 5.74 -1.11
N PRO A 141 -15.37 4.53 -0.57
CA PRO A 141 -15.11 4.36 0.86
C PRO A 141 -13.97 5.26 1.32
N GLN A 142 -14.14 5.87 2.48
CA GLN A 142 -13.11 6.73 3.06
C GLN A 142 -12.10 5.91 3.89
N ILE A 143 -10.96 6.52 4.19
CA ILE A 143 -9.98 5.95 5.13
C ILE A 143 -10.64 5.91 6.52
N HIS A 144 -10.55 4.78 7.20
CA HIS A 144 -11.14 4.53 8.53
C HIS A 144 -12.68 4.63 8.59
N THR A 145 -13.35 4.72 7.45
CA THR A 145 -14.81 4.67 7.40
C THR A 145 -15.24 3.52 6.51
N ARG A 146 -15.82 2.51 7.14
CA ARG A 146 -16.35 1.33 6.45
C ARG A 146 -17.73 1.63 5.90
N VAL A 147 -17.95 1.22 4.67
CA VAL A 147 -19.28 1.21 4.05
C VAL A 147 -19.70 -0.22 3.77
N ARG A 148 -21.01 -0.46 3.78
CA ARG A 148 -21.58 -1.75 3.41
C ARG A 148 -21.55 -1.90 1.89
N ALA A 149 -21.29 -3.11 1.43
CA ALA A 149 -21.29 -3.44 0.02
C ALA A 149 -21.69 -4.91 -0.19
N ARG A 150 -21.95 -5.26 -1.45
CA ARG A 150 -22.03 -6.65 -1.90
C ARG A 150 -20.78 -7.00 -2.66
N MET A 151 -20.30 -8.22 -2.49
CA MET A 151 -19.17 -8.76 -3.24
C MET A 151 -19.57 -10.07 -3.91
N LYS A 152 -19.22 -10.19 -5.19
CA LYS A 152 -19.24 -11.47 -5.93
C LYS A 152 -17.81 -11.84 -6.28
N VAL A 153 -17.52 -13.13 -6.21
CA VAL A 153 -16.24 -13.68 -6.68
C VAL A 153 -16.54 -14.72 -7.74
N ILE A 154 -16.04 -14.50 -8.94
CA ILE A 154 -16.16 -15.40 -10.08
C ILE A 154 -14.82 -16.09 -10.26
N ASP A 155 -14.75 -17.37 -9.89
CA ASP A 155 -13.52 -18.17 -9.93
C ASP A 155 -13.85 -19.60 -10.37
N LYS A 156 -13.75 -19.84 -11.67
CA LYS A 156 -13.97 -21.15 -12.32
C LYS A 156 -12.75 -21.56 -13.15
N PRO A 157 -12.58 -22.82 -13.51
CA PRO A 157 -11.54 -23.21 -14.45
C PRO A 157 -11.63 -22.48 -15.80
N GLY A 158 -10.49 -22.15 -16.39
CA GLY A 158 -10.40 -21.48 -17.67
C GLY A 158 -10.70 -19.98 -17.60
N LEU A 159 -11.19 -19.41 -18.70
CA LEU A 159 -11.54 -18.00 -18.80
C LEU A 159 -12.84 -17.71 -18.00
N LYS A 160 -12.81 -16.61 -17.25
CA LYS A 160 -13.94 -16.09 -16.47
C LYS A 160 -14.47 -14.84 -17.14
N ARG A 161 -15.78 -14.67 -17.13
CA ARG A 161 -16.48 -13.46 -17.62
C ARG A 161 -17.25 -12.83 -16.47
N PRO A 162 -17.43 -11.50 -16.48
CA PRO A 162 -18.24 -10.81 -15.46
C PRO A 162 -19.68 -11.35 -15.33
N THR A 163 -20.18 -11.99 -16.40
CA THR A 163 -21.53 -12.60 -16.47
C THR A 163 -21.60 -14.04 -15.99
N ASP A 164 -20.48 -14.66 -15.66
CA ASP A 164 -20.45 -16.04 -15.15
C ASP A 164 -21.03 -16.12 -13.74
N LEU A 165 -21.51 -17.29 -13.36
CA LEU A 165 -22.02 -17.52 -12.01
C LEU A 165 -20.88 -17.39 -10.99
N PRO A 166 -21.09 -16.62 -9.91
CA PRO A 166 -20.09 -16.47 -8.87
C PRO A 166 -19.98 -17.75 -8.01
N VAL A 167 -18.78 -18.04 -7.54
CA VAL A 167 -18.53 -19.07 -6.51
C VAL A 167 -18.81 -18.55 -5.10
N TYR A 168 -18.85 -17.26 -4.93
CA TYR A 168 -19.23 -16.56 -3.72
C TYR A 168 -20.04 -15.31 -4.06
N GLU A 169 -21.12 -15.09 -3.32
CA GLU A 169 -21.86 -13.84 -3.30
C GLU A 169 -22.32 -13.57 -1.86
N GLY A 170 -22.00 -12.37 -1.33
CA GLY A 170 -22.33 -12.04 0.04
C GLY A 170 -22.13 -10.56 0.37
N TYR A 171 -22.44 -10.22 1.62
CA TYR A 171 -22.19 -8.89 2.14
C TYR A 171 -20.74 -8.73 2.57
N ILE A 172 -20.24 -7.52 2.44
CA ILE A 172 -18.96 -7.11 2.96
C ILE A 172 -19.08 -5.73 3.61
N SER A 173 -18.14 -5.42 4.49
CA SER A 173 -17.77 -4.04 4.78
C SER A 173 -16.46 -3.71 4.07
N ILE A 174 -16.37 -2.53 3.48
CA ILE A 174 -15.19 -2.08 2.73
C ILE A 174 -14.75 -0.69 3.21
N GLU A 175 -13.46 -0.50 3.34
CA GLU A 175 -12.85 0.80 3.59
C GLU A 175 -11.63 1.00 2.69
N ARG A 176 -11.30 2.25 2.40
CA ARG A 176 -10.08 2.60 1.69
C ARG A 176 -8.87 2.32 2.58
N LYS A 177 -7.86 1.66 2.03
CA LYS A 177 -6.64 1.30 2.73
C LYS A 177 -5.47 2.17 2.29
N GLY A 178 -4.63 2.54 3.24
CA GLY A 178 -3.34 3.20 3.02
C GLY A 178 -3.20 4.47 3.85
N GLU A 179 -1.97 4.89 4.06
CA GLU A 179 -1.61 6.22 4.58
C GLU A 179 -1.22 7.12 3.38
N SER A 180 0.03 7.08 2.94
CA SER A 180 0.49 7.81 1.75
C SER A 180 -0.13 7.26 0.45
N SER A 181 -0.23 5.94 0.31
CA SER A 181 -0.87 5.30 -0.86
C SER A 181 -2.38 5.55 -0.97
N ALA A 182 -3.00 6.10 0.07
CA ALA A 182 -4.39 6.51 0.02
C ALA A 182 -4.66 7.69 -0.94
N TRP A 183 -3.62 8.40 -1.34
CA TRP A 183 -3.71 9.49 -2.33
C TRP A 183 -3.58 9.01 -3.77
N PHE A 184 -3.23 7.75 -3.99
CA PHE A 184 -3.16 7.21 -5.35
C PHE A 184 -4.54 7.15 -6.00
N PRO A 185 -4.61 7.37 -7.32
CA PRO A 185 -5.86 7.24 -8.07
C PRO A 185 -6.44 5.82 -8.01
N LYS A 186 -5.58 4.83 -8.15
CA LYS A 186 -5.93 3.43 -7.98
C LYS A 186 -5.79 3.08 -6.50
N MET A 187 -6.89 2.77 -5.86
CA MET A 187 -6.98 2.60 -4.40
C MET A 187 -6.85 1.15 -3.97
N SER A 188 -6.21 0.93 -2.83
CA SER A 188 -6.28 -0.34 -2.12
C SER A 188 -7.44 -0.33 -1.11
N TYR A 189 -7.98 -1.51 -0.77
CA TYR A 189 -9.11 -1.65 0.14
C TYR A 189 -8.87 -2.71 1.20
N ASN A 190 -9.39 -2.47 2.42
CA ASN A 190 -9.63 -3.50 3.40
C ASN A 190 -11.07 -3.98 3.25
N LEU A 191 -11.25 -5.28 3.25
CA LEU A 191 -12.55 -5.95 3.13
C LEU A 191 -12.81 -6.83 4.34
N GLU A 192 -14.09 -6.95 4.72
CA GLU A 192 -14.51 -7.88 5.75
C GLU A 192 -15.81 -8.54 5.30
N THR A 193 -15.77 -9.87 5.10
CA THR A 193 -16.95 -10.64 4.71
C THR A 193 -17.91 -10.77 5.88
N GLN A 194 -19.21 -10.55 5.63
CA GLN A 194 -20.24 -10.43 6.66
C GLN A 194 -21.50 -11.21 6.33
N ASN A 195 -22.22 -11.59 7.36
CA ASN A 195 -23.60 -12.04 7.27
C ASN A 195 -24.55 -10.86 6.99
N ALA A 196 -25.81 -11.14 6.70
CA ALA A 196 -26.81 -10.11 6.42
C ALA A 196 -27.05 -9.16 7.61
N ASP A 197 -26.83 -9.62 8.83
CA ASP A 197 -26.93 -8.85 10.08
C ASP A 197 -25.67 -8.02 10.42
N GLY A 198 -24.62 -8.08 9.56
CA GLY A 198 -23.37 -7.37 9.77
C GLY A 198 -22.35 -8.11 10.63
N SER A 199 -22.68 -9.28 11.16
CA SER A 199 -21.70 -10.11 11.87
C SER A 199 -20.68 -10.74 10.92
N ASN A 200 -19.47 -11.03 11.42
CA ASN A 200 -18.38 -11.58 10.62
C ASN A 200 -18.71 -12.96 10.05
N GLN A 201 -18.39 -13.17 8.80
CA GLN A 201 -18.56 -14.44 8.09
C GLN A 201 -17.22 -14.93 7.55
N ASN A 202 -16.71 -16.03 8.11
CA ASN A 202 -15.50 -16.66 7.59
C ASN A 202 -15.81 -17.43 6.31
N VAL A 203 -15.16 -17.04 5.21
CA VAL A 203 -15.35 -17.63 3.87
C VAL A 203 -14.00 -18.04 3.29
N SER A 204 -13.94 -19.23 2.65
CA SER A 204 -12.80 -19.60 1.83
C SER A 204 -12.93 -18.97 0.44
N LEU A 205 -11.98 -18.17 0.03
CA LEU A 205 -11.98 -17.46 -1.24
C LEU A 205 -10.71 -17.77 -2.03
N MET A 206 -10.85 -18.04 -3.32
CA MET A 206 -9.71 -18.26 -4.25
C MET A 206 -8.69 -19.28 -3.72
N GLY A 207 -9.16 -20.37 -3.09
CA GLY A 207 -8.31 -21.42 -2.50
C GLY A 207 -7.62 -21.06 -1.18
N MET A 208 -7.82 -19.87 -0.66
CA MET A 208 -7.29 -19.47 0.64
C MET A 208 -8.19 -19.94 1.79
N PRO A 209 -7.62 -20.25 2.97
CA PRO A 209 -8.38 -20.70 4.14
C PRO A 209 -9.47 -19.71 4.55
N ALA A 210 -10.59 -20.25 5.06
CA ALA A 210 -11.75 -19.47 5.48
C ALA A 210 -11.38 -18.46 6.58
N GLU A 211 -11.70 -17.21 6.30
CA GLU A 211 -11.52 -16.06 7.17
C GLU A 211 -12.43 -14.91 6.70
N ASN A 212 -12.59 -13.87 7.51
CA ASN A 212 -13.43 -12.72 7.15
C ASN A 212 -12.63 -11.49 6.69
N ASP A 213 -11.39 -11.31 7.10
CA ASP A 213 -10.58 -10.14 6.79
C ASP A 213 -9.67 -10.35 5.56
N TRP A 214 -9.81 -9.45 4.58
CA TRP A 214 -9.10 -9.49 3.31
C TRP A 214 -8.57 -8.12 2.90
N VAL A 215 -7.67 -8.10 1.94
CA VAL A 215 -7.12 -6.86 1.35
C VAL A 215 -7.14 -6.96 -0.17
N LEU A 216 -7.56 -5.91 -0.84
CA LEU A 216 -7.31 -5.67 -2.25
C LEU A 216 -6.16 -4.68 -2.39
N PHE A 217 -5.02 -5.15 -2.88
CA PHE A 217 -3.86 -4.31 -3.19
C PHE A 217 -3.91 -3.84 -4.63
N CYS A 218 -3.70 -2.55 -4.83
CA CYS A 218 -3.69 -1.94 -6.16
C CYS A 218 -2.33 -1.95 -6.86
N SER A 219 -1.22 -2.05 -6.12
CA SER A 219 0.18 -1.97 -6.61
C SER A 219 0.45 -0.79 -7.56
N PHE A 220 -0.15 0.38 -7.30
CA PHE A 220 -0.07 1.53 -8.20
C PHE A 220 1.36 2.05 -8.40
N ALA A 221 2.17 2.07 -7.35
CA ALA A 221 3.57 2.54 -7.40
C ALA A 221 4.54 1.53 -8.05
N ASP A 222 4.11 0.30 -8.27
CA ASP A 222 4.89 -0.78 -8.89
C ASP A 222 4.44 -1.00 -10.33
N LYS A 223 5.15 -0.46 -11.30
CA LYS A 223 4.82 -0.64 -12.73
C LYS A 223 4.93 -2.09 -13.20
N SER A 224 5.69 -2.93 -12.51
CA SER A 224 5.73 -4.37 -12.83
C SER A 224 4.50 -5.12 -12.34
N LEU A 225 3.78 -4.60 -11.34
CA LEU A 225 2.64 -5.19 -10.65
C LEU A 225 2.94 -6.54 -9.97
N ILE A 226 4.21 -6.89 -9.68
CA ILE A 226 4.57 -8.22 -9.15
C ILE A 226 5.42 -8.20 -7.87
N LYS A 227 5.94 -7.04 -7.43
CA LYS A 227 6.93 -6.96 -6.34
C LYS A 227 6.45 -7.59 -5.03
N ASN A 228 5.24 -7.26 -4.59
CA ASN A 228 4.69 -7.82 -3.35
C ASN A 228 4.53 -9.34 -3.43
N GLU A 229 3.92 -9.86 -4.50
CA GLU A 229 3.74 -11.32 -4.67
C GLU A 229 5.08 -12.05 -4.73
N LEU A 230 6.06 -11.50 -5.46
CA LEU A 230 7.41 -12.07 -5.51
C LEU A 230 7.99 -12.23 -4.11
N VAL A 231 7.88 -11.19 -3.28
CA VAL A 231 8.45 -11.20 -1.93
C VAL A 231 7.69 -12.14 -1.00
N PHE A 232 6.36 -12.12 -1.00
CA PHE A 232 5.56 -13.04 -0.18
C PHE A 232 5.81 -14.50 -0.59
N MET A 233 5.93 -14.78 -1.89
CA MET A 233 6.28 -16.10 -2.39
C MET A 233 7.67 -16.54 -1.86
N LEU A 234 8.67 -15.68 -1.89
CA LEU A 234 10.00 -15.99 -1.36
C LEU A 234 9.95 -16.28 0.15
N GLY A 235 9.22 -15.50 0.94
CA GLY A 235 9.04 -15.73 2.38
C GLY A 235 8.35 -17.08 2.65
N ARG A 236 7.30 -17.41 1.90
CA ARG A 236 6.66 -18.73 1.98
C ARG A 236 7.61 -19.89 1.64
N LYS A 237 8.48 -19.71 0.62
CA LYS A 237 9.54 -20.69 0.28
C LYS A 237 10.60 -20.82 1.35
N MET A 238 10.83 -19.80 2.19
CA MET A 238 11.70 -19.88 3.37
C MET A 238 11.07 -20.67 4.52
N GLY A 239 9.76 -20.95 4.46
CA GLY A 239 9.03 -21.74 5.45
C GLY A 239 8.23 -20.90 6.45
N HIS A 240 8.06 -19.58 6.19
CA HIS A 240 7.27 -18.69 7.05
C HIS A 240 5.83 -18.57 6.56
N TYR A 241 4.92 -18.23 7.48
CA TYR A 241 3.64 -17.69 7.08
C TYR A 241 3.86 -16.28 6.52
N GLU A 242 3.50 -16.11 5.28
CA GLU A 242 3.34 -14.82 4.63
C GLU A 242 1.95 -14.73 4.03
N PRO A 243 1.37 -13.53 3.91
CA PRO A 243 0.05 -13.38 3.32
C PRO A 243 -0.06 -14.12 1.98
N ARG A 244 -1.06 -15.00 1.88
CA ARG A 244 -1.38 -15.62 0.59
C ARG A 244 -2.07 -14.56 -0.26
N THR A 245 -1.79 -14.60 -1.54
CA THR A 245 -2.28 -13.64 -2.52
C THR A 245 -2.79 -14.38 -3.74
N GLN A 246 -3.77 -13.79 -4.40
CA GLN A 246 -4.22 -14.19 -5.73
C GLN A 246 -4.40 -12.95 -6.59
N PHE A 247 -3.86 -12.94 -7.78
CA PHE A 247 -4.22 -11.92 -8.75
C PHE A 247 -5.71 -11.99 -9.05
N CYS A 248 -6.36 -10.84 -9.18
CA CYS A 248 -7.77 -10.76 -9.54
C CYS A 248 -8.04 -9.48 -10.33
N GLU A 249 -9.08 -9.52 -11.15
CA GLU A 249 -9.66 -8.34 -11.77
C GLU A 249 -10.69 -7.73 -10.83
N LEU A 250 -10.70 -6.41 -10.70
CA LEU A 250 -11.69 -5.72 -9.87
C LEU A 250 -12.69 -4.97 -10.76
N ILE A 251 -13.97 -5.23 -10.54
CA ILE A 251 -15.08 -4.40 -11.02
C ILE A 251 -15.70 -3.76 -9.78
N TYR A 252 -15.77 -2.43 -9.75
CA TYR A 252 -16.28 -1.67 -8.63
C TYR A 252 -17.40 -0.74 -9.12
N ASN A 253 -18.62 -0.92 -8.59
CA ASN A 253 -19.82 -0.19 -9.01
C ASN A 253 -20.01 -0.17 -10.54
N GLY A 254 -19.80 -1.32 -11.18
CA GLY A 254 -19.95 -1.49 -12.61
C GLY A 254 -18.75 -1.09 -13.46
N GLU A 255 -17.72 -0.47 -12.87
CA GLU A 255 -16.53 -0.03 -13.57
C GLU A 255 -15.35 -1.00 -13.35
N TYR A 256 -14.66 -1.34 -14.44
CA TYR A 256 -13.44 -2.15 -14.35
C TYR A 256 -12.28 -1.30 -13.82
N MET A 257 -11.69 -1.74 -12.71
CA MET A 257 -10.64 -1.03 -11.98
C MET A 257 -9.24 -1.58 -12.20
N GLY A 258 -9.09 -2.57 -13.09
CA GLY A 258 -7.80 -3.17 -13.41
C GLY A 258 -7.41 -4.35 -12.53
N LEU A 259 -6.13 -4.74 -12.64
CA LEU A 259 -5.53 -5.87 -11.93
C LEU A 259 -5.21 -5.52 -10.47
N TYR A 260 -5.62 -6.38 -9.55
CA TYR A 260 -5.37 -6.30 -8.12
C TYR A 260 -4.76 -7.59 -7.57
N TYR A 261 -4.28 -7.56 -6.33
CA TYR A 261 -4.10 -8.76 -5.51
C TYR A 261 -5.22 -8.85 -4.50
N PHE A 262 -5.90 -9.99 -4.46
CA PHE A 262 -6.73 -10.36 -3.33
C PHE A 262 -5.84 -11.09 -2.33
N ALA A 263 -5.71 -10.57 -1.12
CA ALA A 263 -4.72 -11.01 -0.14
C ALA A 263 -5.30 -11.22 1.25
N GLU A 264 -4.68 -12.11 2.00
CA GLU A 264 -4.93 -12.24 3.44
C GLU A 264 -4.48 -10.99 4.19
N LYS A 265 -5.34 -10.44 5.03
CA LYS A 265 -4.93 -9.42 6.01
C LYS A 265 -4.11 -10.08 7.12
N ILE A 266 -3.01 -9.46 7.52
CA ILE A 266 -2.24 -9.94 8.66
C ILE A 266 -3.09 -9.82 9.92
N LYS A 267 -3.37 -10.94 10.57
CA LYS A 267 -4.09 -11.01 11.83
C LYS A 267 -3.80 -12.33 12.56
N ARG A 268 -4.23 -12.44 13.79
CA ARG A 268 -4.19 -13.70 14.53
C ARG A 268 -5.24 -14.67 13.96
N ASP A 269 -4.79 -15.78 13.43
CA ASP A 269 -5.60 -16.94 13.06
C ASP A 269 -4.72 -18.20 12.96
N LYS A 270 -5.33 -19.39 13.12
CA LYS A 270 -4.62 -20.69 13.01
C LYS A 270 -3.96 -20.92 11.66
N ASN A 271 -4.50 -20.31 10.59
CA ASN A 271 -4.00 -20.42 9.23
C ASN A 271 -3.17 -19.19 8.81
N ARG A 272 -3.08 -18.17 9.65
CA ARG A 272 -2.31 -16.93 9.42
C ARG A 272 -1.22 -16.81 10.49
N VAL A 273 -1.22 -15.75 11.29
CA VAL A 273 -0.29 -15.65 12.42
C VAL A 273 -0.85 -16.47 13.57
N ASN A 274 -0.35 -17.69 13.71
CA ASN A 274 -0.85 -18.65 14.70
C ASN A 274 -0.20 -18.44 16.07
N VAL A 275 -0.75 -17.51 16.83
CA VAL A 275 -0.40 -17.28 18.25
C VAL A 275 -1.61 -17.54 19.15
N GLY A 276 -1.37 -17.79 20.43
CA GLY A 276 -2.40 -18.03 21.43
C GLY A 276 -3.46 -16.94 21.50
N LYS A 277 -4.60 -17.23 22.11
CA LYS A 277 -5.60 -16.21 22.39
C LYS A 277 -5.07 -15.23 23.43
N ARG A 278 -5.63 -14.02 23.43
CA ARG A 278 -5.35 -13.02 24.48
C ARG A 278 -5.74 -13.54 25.87
N ASP A 279 -5.03 -13.08 26.87
CA ASP A 279 -5.40 -13.26 28.28
C ASP A 279 -5.40 -11.89 28.95
N THR A 280 -6.57 -11.44 29.36
CA THR A 280 -6.76 -10.10 29.95
C THR A 280 -6.40 -10.05 31.42
N VAL A 281 -6.29 -11.21 32.07
CA VAL A 281 -5.94 -11.35 33.50
C VAL A 281 -4.43 -11.52 33.67
N PHE A 282 -3.85 -12.38 32.86
CA PHE A 282 -2.41 -12.67 32.84
C PHE A 282 -1.84 -12.37 31.44
N PRO A 283 -1.50 -11.11 31.14
CA PRO A 283 -1.08 -10.69 29.80
C PRO A 283 0.10 -11.48 29.22
N GLU A 284 0.98 -12.02 30.08
CA GLU A 284 2.10 -12.87 29.65
C GLU A 284 1.65 -14.20 29.04
N ASN A 285 0.44 -14.66 29.36
CA ASN A 285 -0.17 -15.88 28.80
C ASN A 285 -0.85 -15.62 27.46
N GLY A 286 -1.04 -14.35 27.08
CA GLY A 286 -1.64 -13.97 25.80
C GLY A 286 -0.67 -14.04 24.64
N GLY A 287 -1.22 -14.28 23.43
CA GLY A 287 -0.50 -14.08 22.17
C GLY A 287 -0.67 -12.64 21.67
N TYR A 288 0.32 -12.15 20.91
CA TYR A 288 0.34 -10.79 20.37
C TYR A 288 0.78 -10.80 18.92
N VAL A 289 0.14 -9.95 18.10
CA VAL A 289 0.62 -9.52 16.79
C VAL A 289 0.68 -8.01 16.81
N PHE A 290 1.81 -7.43 16.43
CA PHE A 290 2.03 -5.99 16.49
C PHE A 290 2.99 -5.53 15.40
N LYS A 291 3.04 -4.21 15.16
CA LYS A 291 3.96 -3.64 14.17
C LYS A 291 4.56 -2.32 14.64
N TYR A 292 5.68 -1.96 14.00
CA TYR A 292 6.19 -0.61 13.95
C TYR A 292 5.80 0.03 12.63
N ASP A 293 5.30 1.27 12.68
CA ASP A 293 4.82 1.98 11.51
C ASP A 293 5.17 3.48 11.52
N LYS A 294 6.12 3.88 12.34
CA LYS A 294 6.61 5.27 12.41
C LYS A 294 8.06 5.34 12.84
N PRO A 295 8.84 6.31 12.31
CA PRO A 295 10.26 6.46 12.62
C PRO A 295 10.55 6.68 14.11
N THR A 296 9.60 7.25 14.83
CA THR A 296 9.75 7.57 16.25
C THR A 296 9.66 6.37 17.16
N ARG A 297 9.27 5.17 16.66
CA ARG A 297 9.21 3.88 17.38
C ARG A 297 8.58 3.88 18.78
N LYS A 298 8.04 4.98 19.18
CA LYS A 298 7.47 5.11 20.52
C LYS A 298 6.10 4.45 20.66
N LEU A 299 5.49 4.04 19.53
CA LEU A 299 4.16 3.48 19.52
C LEU A 299 4.15 2.11 18.83
N VAL A 300 4.09 1.06 19.64
CA VAL A 300 3.70 -0.27 19.19
C VAL A 300 2.24 -0.20 18.72
N GLN A 301 2.00 -0.53 17.47
CA GLN A 301 0.65 -0.66 16.96
C GLN A 301 0.19 -2.11 17.12
N PHE A 302 -0.88 -2.28 17.89
CA PHE A 302 -1.48 -3.59 18.10
C PHE A 302 -2.31 -3.98 16.87
N ILE A 303 -2.11 -5.23 16.42
CA ILE A 303 -2.92 -5.90 15.41
C ILE A 303 -3.77 -6.97 16.09
N TYR A 304 -3.19 -7.65 17.08
CA TYR A 304 -3.89 -8.54 17.98
C TYR A 304 -3.24 -8.49 19.38
N PRO A 305 -4.02 -8.28 20.44
CA PRO A 305 -5.45 -7.90 20.41
C PRO A 305 -5.70 -6.66 19.57
N ASP A 306 -6.95 -6.47 19.09
CA ASP A 306 -7.31 -5.27 18.34
C ASP A 306 -7.02 -4.01 19.15
N LYS A 307 -6.66 -2.92 18.45
CA LYS A 307 -6.31 -1.63 19.07
C LYS A 307 -7.40 -1.07 19.99
N ASP A 308 -8.67 -1.37 19.69
CA ASP A 308 -9.83 -0.90 20.43
C ASP A 308 -10.23 -1.84 21.58
N GLU A 309 -9.73 -3.09 21.55
CA GLU A 309 -9.99 -4.10 22.59
C GLU A 309 -8.83 -4.27 23.59
N VAL A 310 -7.60 -3.91 23.21
CA VAL A 310 -6.41 -4.14 24.03
C VAL A 310 -6.49 -3.37 25.35
N THR A 311 -6.36 -4.08 26.46
CA THR A 311 -6.40 -3.50 27.82
C THR A 311 -5.12 -2.75 28.17
N THR A 312 -5.19 -1.89 29.18
CA THR A 312 -4.01 -1.19 29.72
C THR A 312 -2.96 -2.18 30.25
N ALA A 313 -3.39 -3.29 30.87
CA ALA A 313 -2.48 -4.34 31.34
C ALA A 313 -1.71 -5.00 30.20
N GLU A 314 -2.38 -5.38 29.13
CA GLU A 314 -1.75 -5.95 27.92
C GLU A 314 -0.79 -4.95 27.26
N LYS A 315 -1.20 -3.66 27.12
CA LYS A 315 -0.32 -2.59 26.61
C LYS A 315 0.94 -2.44 27.45
N ASN A 316 0.79 -2.37 28.77
CA ASN A 316 1.92 -2.21 29.69
C ASN A 316 2.86 -3.42 29.64
N TYR A 317 2.31 -4.63 29.60
CA TYR A 317 3.08 -5.86 29.49
C TYR A 317 3.93 -5.87 28.23
N LEU A 318 3.31 -5.75 27.04
CA LEU A 318 4.04 -5.85 25.78
C LEU A 318 5.05 -4.72 25.61
N THR A 319 4.69 -3.48 25.94
CA THR A 319 5.62 -2.35 25.85
C THR A 319 6.76 -2.46 26.84
N GLY A 320 6.52 -2.97 28.06
CA GLY A 320 7.54 -3.27 29.05
C GLY A 320 8.50 -4.36 28.58
N TYR A 321 7.95 -5.41 27.97
CA TYR A 321 8.74 -6.53 27.40
C TYR A 321 9.67 -6.04 26.29
N ILE A 322 9.18 -5.21 25.37
CA ILE A 322 9.97 -4.62 24.28
C ILE A 322 11.06 -3.69 24.84
N LYS A 323 10.73 -2.82 25.81
CA LYS A 323 11.71 -1.94 26.46
C LYS A 323 12.83 -2.74 27.14
N SER A 324 12.48 -3.85 27.80
CA SER A 324 13.47 -4.73 28.45
C SER A 324 14.38 -5.40 27.43
N PHE A 325 13.84 -5.85 26.29
CA PHE A 325 14.62 -6.36 25.18
C PHE A 325 15.62 -5.30 24.65
N GLU A 326 15.17 -4.09 24.37
CA GLU A 326 16.00 -3.01 23.87
C GLU A 326 17.08 -2.57 24.87
N ALA A 327 16.75 -2.54 26.15
CA ALA A 327 17.71 -2.24 27.20
C ALA A 327 18.79 -3.32 27.31
N THR A 328 18.39 -4.60 27.19
CA THR A 328 19.32 -5.72 27.24
C THR A 328 20.27 -5.72 26.06
N LEU A 329 19.81 -5.38 24.84
CA LEU A 329 20.66 -5.22 23.65
C LEU A 329 21.77 -4.19 23.87
N LYS A 330 21.54 -3.17 24.69
CA LYS A 330 22.52 -2.10 24.99
C LYS A 330 23.40 -2.38 26.20
N SER A 331 23.07 -3.41 26.98
CA SER A 331 23.75 -3.71 28.25
C SER A 331 25.01 -4.55 28.07
N SER A 332 25.82 -4.64 29.12
CA SER A 332 26.96 -5.56 29.21
C SER A 332 26.54 -7.03 29.25
N LYS A 333 25.27 -7.30 29.60
CA LYS A 333 24.67 -8.65 29.64
C LYS A 333 24.11 -9.11 28.29
N PHE A 334 24.35 -8.40 27.22
CA PHE A 334 23.80 -8.66 25.90
C PHE A 334 23.86 -10.14 25.47
N LEU A 335 24.99 -10.81 25.65
CA LEU A 335 25.21 -12.24 25.29
C LEU A 335 25.06 -13.20 26.50
N ASP A 336 24.63 -12.71 27.65
CA ASP A 336 24.45 -13.58 28.81
C ASP A 336 23.46 -14.72 28.45
N PRO A 337 23.78 -16.00 28.78
CA PRO A 337 22.93 -17.14 28.43
C PRO A 337 21.53 -17.10 29.06
N ILE A 338 21.37 -16.44 30.23
CA ILE A 338 20.14 -16.42 30.99
C ILE A 338 19.45 -15.05 30.87
N GLU A 339 20.19 -13.96 31.05
CA GLU A 339 19.66 -12.60 31.08
C GLU A 339 19.80 -11.83 29.77
N GLY A 340 20.53 -12.39 28.78
CA GLY A 340 20.79 -11.77 27.49
C GLY A 340 19.55 -11.62 26.59
N TYR A 341 19.77 -10.98 25.45
CA TYR A 341 18.68 -10.60 24.54
C TYR A 341 17.87 -11.80 24.02
N ARG A 342 18.48 -12.99 23.95
CA ARG A 342 17.84 -14.21 23.44
C ARG A 342 16.65 -14.69 24.31
N ARG A 343 16.51 -14.19 25.53
CA ARG A 343 15.33 -14.47 26.37
C ARG A 343 14.07 -13.73 25.90
N TYR A 344 14.23 -12.67 25.10
CA TYR A 344 13.13 -11.81 24.65
C TYR A 344 12.74 -12.05 23.20
N ILE A 345 13.64 -12.56 22.39
CA ILE A 345 13.43 -12.74 20.97
C ILE A 345 13.99 -14.09 20.52
N ASN A 346 13.29 -14.77 19.63
CA ASN A 346 13.88 -15.89 18.91
C ASN A 346 15.04 -15.36 18.05
N PRO A 347 16.31 -15.71 18.36
CA PRO A 347 17.45 -15.11 17.66
C PRO A 347 17.54 -15.52 16.20
N TYR A 348 16.81 -16.56 15.77
CA TYR A 348 16.84 -17.06 14.41
C TYR A 348 15.71 -16.47 13.55
N SER A 349 14.64 -15.96 14.14
CA SER A 349 13.54 -15.36 13.40
C SER A 349 13.94 -14.14 12.56
N PRO A 350 14.87 -13.25 13.02
CA PRO A 350 15.32 -12.13 12.18
C PRO A 350 16.17 -12.54 10.99
N ILE A 351 16.74 -13.76 10.94
CA ILE A 351 17.66 -14.17 9.87
C ILE A 351 16.99 -14.09 8.50
N ASP A 352 15.88 -14.78 8.32
CA ASP A 352 15.17 -14.78 7.04
C ASP A 352 14.54 -13.40 6.75
N TYR A 353 14.08 -12.69 7.79
CA TYR A 353 13.59 -11.32 7.68
C TYR A 353 14.70 -10.35 7.19
N ILE A 354 15.92 -10.45 7.74
CA ILE A 354 17.07 -9.69 7.28
C ILE A 354 17.41 -10.06 5.84
N ILE A 355 17.49 -11.36 5.52
CA ILE A 355 17.82 -11.81 4.16
C ILE A 355 16.88 -11.20 3.12
N ILE A 356 15.57 -11.27 3.34
CA ILE A 356 14.59 -10.70 2.40
C ILE A 356 14.73 -9.18 2.29
N ASN A 357 14.83 -8.47 3.40
CA ASN A 357 14.91 -7.02 3.39
C ASN A 357 16.24 -6.50 2.81
N GLU A 358 17.33 -7.22 3.04
CA GLU A 358 18.61 -6.91 2.42
C GLU A 358 18.65 -7.29 0.93
N LEU A 359 18.06 -8.41 0.54
CA LEU A 359 17.94 -8.82 -0.86
C LEU A 359 17.16 -7.80 -1.68
N THR A 360 16.02 -7.37 -1.17
CA THR A 360 15.10 -6.47 -1.86
C THR A 360 15.41 -5.00 -1.65
N LYS A 361 16.26 -4.71 -0.68
CA LYS A 361 16.59 -3.37 -0.19
C LYS A 361 15.33 -2.53 0.00
N ASN A 362 14.36 -3.10 0.72
CA ASN A 362 13.11 -2.43 1.02
C ASN A 362 13.37 -1.18 1.87
N CYS A 363 13.07 -0.01 1.33
CA CYS A 363 13.30 1.27 1.99
C CYS A 363 12.44 1.45 3.26
N ASN A 364 11.34 0.72 3.39
CA ASN A 364 10.49 0.69 4.59
C ASN A 364 11.04 -0.25 5.68
N ALA A 365 11.94 -1.16 5.32
CA ALA A 365 12.44 -2.19 6.23
C ALA A 365 12.91 -1.62 7.56
N TYR A 366 12.58 -2.33 8.64
CA TYR A 366 12.96 -2.04 10.02
C TYR A 366 12.34 -0.78 10.64
N LEU A 367 11.66 0.08 9.86
CA LEU A 367 11.03 1.33 10.33
C LEU A 367 9.51 1.35 10.19
N TYR A 368 9.05 1.02 9.00
CA TYR A 368 7.64 1.04 8.63
C TYR A 368 7.17 -0.36 8.32
N SER A 369 5.91 -0.62 8.50
CA SER A 369 5.29 -1.90 8.13
C SER A 369 6.06 -3.13 8.63
N THR A 370 6.80 -2.98 9.74
CA THR A 370 7.60 -4.05 10.35
C THR A 370 6.75 -4.80 11.36
N TYR A 371 6.29 -5.99 10.96
CA TYR A 371 5.45 -6.83 11.79
C TYR A 371 6.25 -7.75 12.70
N PHE A 372 5.64 -8.04 13.86
CA PHE A 372 6.15 -8.95 14.87
C PHE A 372 5.00 -9.76 15.46
N HIS A 373 5.34 -10.91 15.98
CA HIS A 373 4.41 -11.69 16.78
C HIS A 373 5.10 -12.33 17.99
N LYS A 374 4.33 -12.56 19.03
CA LYS A 374 4.78 -13.22 20.27
C LYS A 374 3.68 -14.18 20.71
N ASP A 375 4.01 -15.45 20.85
CA ASP A 375 3.05 -16.43 21.34
C ASP A 375 2.91 -16.38 22.87
N SER A 376 1.91 -17.06 23.38
CA SER A 376 1.69 -17.27 24.82
C SER A 376 2.97 -17.75 25.48
N ARG A 377 3.44 -17.04 26.52
CA ARG A 377 4.72 -17.29 27.23
C ARG A 377 5.94 -17.41 26.33
N GLY A 378 5.77 -17.14 25.02
CA GLY A 378 6.82 -17.20 24.02
C GLY A 378 7.66 -15.92 23.96
N VAL A 379 8.50 -15.86 22.95
CA VAL A 379 9.39 -14.73 22.66
C VAL A 379 8.95 -14.03 21.37
N ILE A 380 9.46 -12.83 21.13
CA ILE A 380 9.20 -12.07 19.91
C ILE A 380 9.80 -12.78 18.70
N ASN A 381 9.08 -12.78 17.59
CA ASN A 381 9.51 -13.19 16.26
C ASN A 381 9.25 -12.06 15.28
N TYR A 382 10.12 -11.91 14.28
CA TYR A 382 9.92 -11.01 13.12
C TYR A 382 8.97 -11.63 12.11
N GLY A 383 8.23 -10.79 11.40
CA GLY A 383 7.29 -11.17 10.37
C GLY A 383 5.82 -11.12 10.84
N PRO A 384 4.88 -11.29 9.89
CA PRO A 384 5.04 -11.51 8.44
C PRO A 384 5.57 -10.30 7.67
N LEU A 385 5.99 -10.55 6.43
CA LEU A 385 6.43 -9.52 5.48
C LEU A 385 5.26 -8.66 5.01
N TRP A 386 5.53 -7.36 4.72
CA TRP A 386 4.51 -6.42 4.24
C TRP A 386 5.15 -5.22 3.57
N ASP A 387 4.50 -4.67 2.51
CA ASP A 387 4.80 -3.37 1.92
C ASP A 387 6.14 -3.33 1.16
N TYR A 388 6.15 -3.98 0.00
CA TYR A 388 7.33 -4.09 -0.87
C TYR A 388 7.17 -3.40 -2.22
N ASP A 389 6.18 -2.53 -2.40
CA ASP A 389 5.91 -1.82 -3.65
C ASP A 389 7.12 -1.02 -4.14
N LEU A 390 7.90 -0.46 -3.20
CA LEU A 390 9.05 0.40 -3.46
C LEU A 390 10.40 -0.32 -3.32
N ALA A 391 10.38 -1.63 -3.18
CA ALA A 391 11.59 -2.46 -3.13
C ALA A 391 12.29 -2.58 -4.50
N PHE A 392 13.40 -3.29 -4.54
CA PHE A 392 14.20 -3.57 -5.75
C PHE A 392 14.70 -2.31 -6.46
N GLY A 393 15.19 -1.33 -5.69
CA GLY A 393 15.71 -0.09 -6.24
C GLY A 393 14.63 0.96 -6.53
N GLY A 394 13.38 0.72 -6.11
CA GLY A 394 12.23 1.57 -6.44
C GLY A 394 12.28 2.97 -5.81
N ALA A 395 12.91 3.17 -4.65
CA ALA A 395 12.89 4.46 -3.98
C ALA A 395 14.27 4.86 -3.42
N SER A 396 14.58 6.15 -3.42
CA SER A 396 15.88 6.67 -2.96
C SER A 396 15.97 6.84 -1.45
N TRP A 397 14.86 7.02 -0.75
CA TRP A 397 14.95 7.17 0.69
C TRP A 397 15.51 5.90 1.35
N GLN A 398 16.26 6.09 2.41
CA GLN A 398 17.06 5.03 3.00
C GLN A 398 18.02 4.36 2.00
N GLU A 399 18.46 5.12 0.97
CA GLU A 399 19.34 4.66 -0.11
C GLU A 399 18.85 3.35 -0.79
N GLY A 400 17.55 3.15 -0.91
CA GLY A 400 16.92 1.93 -1.47
C GLY A 400 17.29 1.65 -2.93
N THR A 401 17.67 2.68 -3.72
CA THR A 401 18.13 2.54 -5.11
C THR A 401 19.50 1.87 -5.25
N LEU A 402 20.35 1.93 -4.20
CA LEU A 402 21.69 1.41 -4.27
C LEU A 402 21.73 -0.12 -4.25
N THR A 403 22.50 -0.72 -5.13
CA THR A 403 22.73 -2.17 -5.14
C THR A 403 23.78 -2.64 -4.12
N TYR A 404 24.44 -1.73 -3.44
CA TYR A 404 25.49 -1.96 -2.44
C TYR A 404 25.10 -1.39 -1.08
N LYS A 405 25.91 -1.60 -0.03
CA LYS A 405 25.64 -1.32 1.39
C LYS A 405 24.45 -2.13 1.93
N TRP A 406 24.40 -2.30 3.23
CA TRP A 406 23.28 -2.96 3.91
C TRP A 406 22.15 -1.99 4.18
N GLN A 407 20.89 -2.43 4.03
CA GLN A 407 19.72 -1.61 4.34
C GLN A 407 19.67 -1.22 5.82
N PHE A 408 20.08 -2.12 6.72
CA PHE A 408 20.11 -1.84 8.15
C PHE A 408 21.12 -0.73 8.51
N GLU A 409 22.10 -0.39 7.67
CA GLU A 409 23.06 0.71 7.94
C GLU A 409 22.39 2.08 7.91
N PHE A 410 21.39 2.27 7.06
CA PHE A 410 20.68 3.54 6.88
C PHE A 410 19.53 3.72 7.85
N ASN A 411 19.10 2.61 8.42
CA ASN A 411 17.97 2.62 9.30
C ASN A 411 18.37 3.07 10.72
N THR A 412 17.51 3.88 11.33
CA THR A 412 17.65 4.28 12.72
C THR A 412 17.31 3.16 13.72
N ASP A 413 16.83 1.99 13.23
CA ASP A 413 16.65 0.82 14.09
C ASP A 413 17.99 0.23 14.51
N LEU A 414 18.29 0.49 15.77
CA LEU A 414 19.47 -0.07 16.38
C LEU A 414 19.35 -1.57 16.68
N ASN A 415 18.15 -2.13 16.74
CA ASN A 415 17.95 -3.51 17.22
C ASN A 415 18.65 -4.53 16.33
N ILE A 416 18.47 -4.44 15.00
CA ILE A 416 19.20 -5.32 14.06
C ILE A 416 20.71 -5.12 14.18
N LYS A 417 21.17 -3.86 14.18
CA LYS A 417 22.60 -3.54 14.32
C LYS A 417 23.19 -4.11 15.62
N LEU A 418 22.46 -3.97 16.74
CA LEU A 418 22.89 -4.45 18.02
C LEU A 418 22.88 -5.99 18.11
N MET A 419 21.90 -6.65 17.50
CA MET A 419 21.87 -8.11 17.40
C MET A 419 23.01 -8.66 16.54
N LEU A 420 23.39 -7.96 15.47
CA LEU A 420 24.52 -8.34 14.61
C LEU A 420 25.90 -8.20 15.27
N ARG A 421 25.99 -7.75 16.54
CA ARG A 421 27.20 -7.93 17.37
C ARG A 421 27.39 -9.38 17.81
N ASP A 422 26.32 -10.18 17.82
CA ASP A 422 26.37 -11.61 18.10
C ASP A 422 27.00 -12.37 16.92
N THR A 423 28.19 -12.91 17.14
CA THR A 423 28.94 -13.65 16.14
C THR A 423 28.19 -14.92 15.70
N VAL A 424 27.48 -15.57 16.61
CA VAL A 424 26.68 -16.78 16.27
C VAL A 424 25.55 -16.41 15.33
N LEU A 425 24.88 -15.29 15.58
CA LEU A 425 23.80 -14.82 14.69
C LEU A 425 24.35 -14.49 13.30
N LYS A 426 25.49 -13.78 13.21
CA LYS A 426 26.14 -13.45 11.92
C LYS A 426 26.52 -14.70 11.13
N ASN A 427 27.16 -15.66 11.77
CA ASN A 427 27.57 -16.90 11.11
C ASN A 427 26.34 -17.65 10.55
N ARG A 428 25.29 -17.76 11.33
CA ARG A 428 24.03 -18.39 10.88
C ARG A 428 23.32 -17.60 9.78
N LEU A 429 23.42 -16.28 9.78
CA LEU A 429 22.91 -15.45 8.69
C LEU A 429 23.65 -15.76 7.38
N ALA A 430 24.99 -15.84 7.42
CA ALA A 430 25.82 -16.19 6.27
C ALA A 430 25.54 -17.64 5.80
N GLU A 431 25.55 -18.60 6.72
CA GLU A 431 25.20 -20.01 6.41
C GLU A 431 23.82 -20.12 5.74
N ARG A 432 22.82 -19.41 6.29
CA ARG A 432 21.45 -19.40 5.74
C ARG A 432 21.39 -18.78 4.36
N TRP A 433 22.11 -17.64 4.16
CA TRP A 433 22.24 -17.01 2.85
C TRP A 433 22.76 -18.00 1.81
N TRP A 434 23.90 -18.64 2.04
CA TRP A 434 24.49 -19.57 1.08
C TRP A 434 23.61 -20.78 0.81
N LYS A 435 22.93 -21.29 1.83
CA LYS A 435 21.93 -22.34 1.66
C LYS A 435 20.78 -21.92 0.75
N LEU A 436 20.30 -20.70 0.87
CA LEU A 436 19.23 -20.18 0.01
C LEU A 436 19.74 -19.87 -1.40
N ARG A 437 20.96 -19.33 -1.51
CA ARG A 437 21.62 -19.05 -2.80
C ARG A 437 21.87 -20.29 -3.63
N SER A 438 22.18 -21.41 -3.00
CA SER A 438 22.32 -22.70 -3.69
C SER A 438 20.97 -23.35 -4.08
N ASN A 439 19.87 -22.70 -3.78
CA ASN A 439 18.52 -23.18 -4.04
C ASN A 439 17.68 -22.09 -4.73
N PHE A 440 16.50 -21.76 -4.19
CA PHE A 440 15.52 -20.87 -4.85
C PHE A 440 15.91 -19.38 -4.87
N LEU A 441 16.96 -18.94 -4.18
CA LEU A 441 17.55 -17.60 -4.35
C LEU A 441 18.71 -17.60 -5.36
N SER A 442 18.92 -18.66 -6.15
CA SER A 442 19.88 -18.62 -7.28
C SER A 442 19.47 -17.55 -8.30
N ASN A 443 20.44 -17.02 -9.06
CA ASN A 443 20.12 -16.06 -10.12
C ASN A 443 19.05 -16.57 -11.07
N ASP A 444 19.20 -17.81 -11.55
CA ASP A 444 18.27 -18.41 -12.50
C ASP A 444 16.88 -18.58 -11.91
N SER A 445 16.76 -19.04 -10.65
CA SER A 445 15.48 -19.19 -9.98
C SER A 445 14.77 -17.86 -9.82
N LEU A 446 15.48 -16.81 -9.37
CA LEU A 446 14.89 -15.48 -9.18
C LEU A 446 14.45 -14.86 -10.51
N MET A 447 15.29 -14.96 -11.56
CA MET A 447 14.89 -14.48 -12.89
C MET A 447 13.67 -15.25 -13.41
N HIS A 448 13.64 -16.56 -13.23
CA HIS A 448 12.49 -17.38 -13.62
C HIS A 448 11.21 -17.00 -12.86
N TYR A 449 11.27 -16.73 -11.55
CA TYR A 449 10.08 -16.30 -10.78
C TYR A 449 9.56 -14.95 -11.27
N ILE A 450 10.44 -13.98 -11.52
CA ILE A 450 10.08 -12.69 -12.07
C ILE A 450 9.38 -12.87 -13.43
N ASP A 451 9.99 -13.65 -14.33
CA ASP A 451 9.42 -13.90 -15.66
C ASP A 451 8.08 -14.59 -15.59
N SER A 452 7.95 -15.61 -14.74
CA SER A 452 6.71 -16.37 -14.59
C SER A 452 5.57 -15.50 -14.09
N LEU A 453 5.79 -14.68 -13.06
CA LEU A 453 4.79 -13.75 -12.54
C LEU A 453 4.41 -12.69 -13.57
N TYR A 454 5.42 -12.13 -14.24
CA TYR A 454 5.21 -11.09 -15.23
C TYR A 454 4.45 -11.60 -16.47
N GLN A 455 4.78 -12.78 -16.97
CA GLN A 455 4.06 -13.42 -18.09
C GLN A 455 2.64 -13.81 -17.70
N ALA A 456 2.42 -14.30 -16.48
CA ALA A 456 1.08 -14.65 -16.00
C ALA A 456 0.13 -13.43 -16.03
N THR A 457 0.63 -12.23 -15.77
CA THR A 457 -0.16 -10.99 -15.70
C THR A 457 -0.32 -10.26 -17.03
N THR A 458 0.25 -10.74 -18.15
CA THR A 458 0.36 -9.97 -19.40
C THR A 458 -0.96 -9.39 -19.89
N ASP A 459 -2.00 -10.22 -20.06
CA ASP A 459 -3.29 -9.77 -20.60
C ASP A 459 -3.95 -8.74 -19.67
N SER A 460 -3.96 -9.03 -18.37
CA SER A 460 -4.54 -8.17 -17.33
C SER A 460 -3.75 -6.87 -17.14
N ARG A 461 -2.42 -6.92 -17.28
CA ARG A 461 -1.56 -5.73 -17.20
C ARG A 461 -1.84 -4.78 -18.37
N ILE A 462 -2.00 -5.28 -19.59
CA ILE A 462 -2.38 -4.47 -20.75
C ILE A 462 -3.72 -3.77 -20.51
N LEU A 463 -4.71 -4.46 -19.96
CA LEU A 463 -6.00 -3.86 -19.62
C LEU A 463 -5.86 -2.87 -18.45
N ASN A 464 -5.05 -3.21 -17.43
CA ASN A 464 -4.78 -2.34 -16.31
C ASN A 464 -4.23 -0.98 -16.75
N TYR A 465 -3.30 -0.96 -17.71
CA TYR A 465 -2.71 0.28 -18.20
C TYR A 465 -3.57 1.02 -19.22
N LYS A 466 -4.61 0.39 -19.76
CA LYS A 466 -5.68 1.13 -20.46
C LYS A 466 -6.60 1.88 -19.48
N VAL A 467 -6.82 1.33 -18.27
CA VAL A 467 -7.57 2.00 -17.21
C VAL A 467 -6.72 3.06 -16.51
N TRP A 468 -5.44 2.74 -16.27
CA TRP A 468 -4.48 3.58 -15.55
C TRP A 468 -3.27 3.86 -16.45
N PRO A 469 -3.33 4.86 -17.34
CA PRO A 469 -2.27 5.13 -18.33
C PRO A 469 -1.07 5.84 -17.67
N VAL A 470 -0.35 5.11 -16.83
CA VAL A 470 0.75 5.65 -16.02
C VAL A 470 2.11 5.02 -16.35
N GLU A 471 2.20 4.15 -17.38
CA GLU A 471 3.46 3.47 -17.70
C GLU A 471 4.57 4.45 -18.05
N ASP A 472 4.26 5.50 -18.80
CA ASP A 472 5.17 6.56 -19.24
C ASP A 472 5.18 7.78 -18.30
N LYS A 473 4.51 7.70 -17.14
CA LYS A 473 4.45 8.80 -16.17
C LYS A 473 5.47 8.59 -15.05
N TYR A 474 5.95 9.69 -14.48
CA TYR A 474 6.72 9.64 -13.25
C TYR A 474 5.76 9.46 -12.08
N LEU A 475 5.88 8.36 -11.35
CA LEU A 475 5.02 8.08 -10.19
C LEU A 475 5.72 8.51 -8.89
N PHE A 476 4.92 8.92 -7.91
CA PHE A 476 5.44 9.13 -6.56
C PHE A 476 5.93 7.81 -5.95
N GLY A 477 7.09 7.88 -5.33
CA GLY A 477 7.75 6.77 -4.67
C GLY A 477 8.92 6.23 -5.47
N PRO A 478 8.74 5.69 -6.69
CA PRO A 478 9.88 5.34 -7.52
C PRO A 478 10.74 6.56 -7.88
N ASP A 479 12.04 6.44 -7.67
CA ASP A 479 13.03 7.49 -7.99
C ASP A 479 13.76 7.22 -9.30
N HIS A 480 13.31 6.24 -10.05
CA HIS A 480 13.76 5.98 -11.41
C HIS A 480 12.58 6.11 -12.38
N TYR A 481 12.87 6.63 -13.55
CA TYR A 481 11.91 6.68 -14.63
C TYR A 481 12.08 5.47 -15.55
N VAL A 482 10.96 4.85 -15.87
CA VAL A 482 10.83 3.84 -16.93
C VAL A 482 9.59 4.15 -17.75
N ALA A 483 9.66 3.94 -19.06
CA ALA A 483 8.58 4.25 -19.97
C ALA A 483 7.55 3.11 -20.12
N SER A 484 7.83 1.94 -19.55
CA SER A 484 6.95 0.77 -19.63
C SER A 484 7.15 -0.22 -18.49
N ALA A 485 6.19 -1.12 -18.32
CA ALA A 485 6.31 -2.25 -17.40
C ALA A 485 7.44 -3.22 -17.79
N ASP A 486 7.72 -3.37 -19.09
CA ASP A 486 8.83 -4.19 -19.58
C ASP A 486 10.19 -3.61 -19.14
N GLU A 487 10.35 -2.29 -19.22
CA GLU A 487 11.54 -1.59 -18.72
C GLU A 487 11.68 -1.70 -17.19
N GLU A 488 10.56 -1.62 -16.45
CA GLU A 488 10.57 -1.84 -15.00
C GLU A 488 11.08 -3.25 -14.64
N VAL A 489 10.60 -4.27 -15.34
CA VAL A 489 11.05 -5.66 -15.10
C VAL A 489 12.51 -5.84 -15.49
N ALA A 490 12.96 -5.24 -16.59
CA ALA A 490 14.36 -5.26 -17.00
C ALA A 490 15.25 -4.57 -15.94
N PHE A 491 14.81 -3.42 -15.40
CA PHE A 491 15.46 -2.71 -14.32
C PHE A 491 15.57 -3.57 -13.06
N ILE A 492 14.45 -4.16 -12.60
CA ILE A 492 14.43 -5.04 -11.42
C ILE A 492 15.42 -6.19 -11.57
N LYS A 493 15.47 -6.83 -12.73
CA LYS A 493 16.39 -7.96 -12.99
C LYS A 493 17.85 -7.54 -12.97
N ASP A 494 18.20 -6.42 -13.60
CA ASP A 494 19.56 -5.89 -13.61
C ASP A 494 20.00 -5.46 -12.21
N TRP A 495 19.13 -4.71 -11.53
CA TRP A 495 19.35 -4.27 -10.16
C TRP A 495 19.58 -5.48 -9.22
N LEU A 496 18.72 -6.50 -9.33
CA LEU A 496 18.78 -7.68 -8.47
C LEU A 496 20.07 -8.51 -8.72
N ARG A 497 20.51 -8.66 -9.97
CA ARG A 497 21.80 -9.31 -10.27
C ARG A 497 22.98 -8.60 -9.60
N LYS A 498 23.01 -7.27 -9.67
CA LYS A 498 24.04 -6.45 -9.02
C LYS A 498 23.95 -6.57 -7.50
N ARG A 499 22.74 -6.57 -6.95
CA ARG A 499 22.50 -6.71 -5.51
C ARG A 499 22.96 -8.06 -4.99
N LEU A 500 22.62 -9.15 -5.67
CA LEU A 500 23.06 -10.50 -5.33
C LEU A 500 24.58 -10.62 -5.33
N ALA A 501 25.24 -10.14 -6.37
CA ALA A 501 26.71 -10.17 -6.46
C ALA A 501 27.36 -9.38 -5.31
N TRP A 502 26.77 -8.25 -4.92
CA TRP A 502 27.28 -7.48 -3.79
C TRP A 502 27.08 -8.19 -2.45
N ILE A 503 25.91 -8.80 -2.21
CA ILE A 503 25.64 -9.55 -0.98
C ILE A 503 26.57 -10.77 -0.91
N ASP A 504 26.72 -11.54 -1.99
CA ASP A 504 27.61 -12.69 -2.06
C ASP A 504 29.06 -12.33 -1.69
N ALA A 505 29.53 -11.14 -2.09
CA ALA A 505 30.90 -10.67 -1.76
C ALA A 505 31.05 -10.14 -0.32
N ASN A 506 29.94 -9.86 0.39
CA ASN A 506 29.98 -9.14 1.66
C ASN A 506 29.32 -9.88 2.83
N ILE A 507 28.51 -10.92 2.60
CA ILE A 507 27.72 -11.60 3.64
C ILE A 507 28.59 -12.20 4.76
N ASP A 508 29.74 -12.75 4.42
CA ASP A 508 30.70 -13.33 5.37
C ASP A 508 31.50 -12.25 6.13
N LYS A 509 31.39 -10.98 5.71
CA LYS A 509 32.15 -9.83 6.22
C LYS A 509 31.27 -8.80 6.91
N ILE A 510 30.12 -9.21 7.46
CA ILE A 510 29.27 -8.27 8.20
C ILE A 510 30.00 -7.82 9.46
N TYR A 511 30.60 -6.64 9.40
CA TYR A 511 31.24 -5.98 10.55
C TYR A 511 30.39 -4.79 10.97
N TYR A 512 29.97 -4.80 12.22
CA TYR A 512 29.45 -3.61 12.85
C TYR A 512 30.62 -2.87 13.53
N SER A 513 31.09 -1.79 12.95
CA SER A 513 31.95 -0.86 13.67
C SER A 513 31.08 -0.04 14.62
N ALA A 514 31.20 -0.29 15.90
CA ALA A 514 30.57 0.53 16.94
C ALA A 514 31.24 1.91 17.01
N ARG A 515 31.18 2.71 15.94
CA ARG A 515 31.45 4.14 16.01
C ARG A 515 30.08 4.81 16.12
N CYS A 516 29.64 5.03 17.37
CA CYS A 516 28.64 6.02 17.73
C CYS A 516 29.24 7.41 17.68
#